data_d794ebf4ca0b03396f356f2d7b5236a8
#
_entry.id   d794ebf4ca0b03396f356f2d7b5236a8
#
_cell.length_a   1.000
_cell.length_b   1.000
_cell.length_c   1.000
_cell.angle_alpha   90.00
_cell.angle_beta   90.00
_cell.angle_gamma   90.00
#
_symmetry.space_group_name_H-M   'P 1'
#
loop_
_entity.id
_entity.type
_entity.pdbx_description
1 polymer ?
#
loop_
_entity_poly.entity_id
_entity_poly.type
_entity_poly.pdbx_seq_one_letter_code
_entity_poly.pdbx_strand_id
1 'polypeptide(L)'
;MKTQITTIAAAIALTMSAAAMAQTTPSWEFNSSRAAIDSMAGPLYSGSAVGSDSQIEQNGNFNRTSVTQWGTQDSRIKQEGSFNRANVTQDDIVGTASTAPGNNYSSITQSGLLNTAYVTQEGVTNDSIVVQNGKSNLANVDQQGRLNDSWVQQEGWGNESNVVQDGDLNDSYVKASGNFNRTYTTQTGDELDSDIILNGSFNYAAVTQTGYGHDSFISTNGNGNTHFVNQSGAFGGAGQHFSQILTNGSGNYNVVSQGH
;
A
#
# COMPACT_ATOMS: atom_id res chain seq x y z
N MET A 1 21.13 -12.27 -6.68
CA MET A 1 19.94 -11.73 -7.34
C MET A 1 19.17 -12.71 -8.23
N LYS A 2 19.82 -13.63 -8.94
CA LYS A 2 19.12 -14.69 -9.72
C LYS A 2 18.41 -15.77 -8.86
N THR A 3 18.84 -15.99 -7.64
CA THR A 3 18.33 -17.05 -6.75
C THR A 3 16.98 -16.68 -6.10
N GLN A 4 16.70 -15.41 -5.87
CA GLN A 4 15.45 -14.97 -5.26
C GLN A 4 14.26 -15.06 -6.22
N ILE A 5 14.46 -14.71 -7.50
CA ILE A 5 13.40 -14.80 -8.52
C ILE A 5 13.00 -16.26 -8.77
N THR A 6 13.96 -17.19 -8.69
CA THR A 6 13.68 -18.62 -8.88
C THR A 6 12.92 -19.22 -7.69
N THR A 7 13.15 -18.69 -6.49
CA THR A 7 12.45 -19.14 -5.28
C THR A 7 10.99 -18.66 -5.28
N ILE A 8 10.74 -17.45 -5.75
CA ILE A 8 9.39 -16.89 -5.93
C ILE A 8 8.59 -17.69 -6.95
N ALA A 9 9.17 -18.00 -8.10
CA ALA A 9 8.51 -18.80 -9.13
C ALA A 9 8.25 -20.26 -8.68
N ALA A 10 9.13 -20.84 -7.88
CA ALA A 10 8.97 -22.20 -7.37
C ALA A 10 7.91 -22.27 -6.25
N ALA A 11 7.80 -21.26 -5.40
CA ALA A 11 6.77 -21.19 -4.37
C ALA A 11 5.37 -21.02 -4.99
N ILE A 12 5.24 -20.19 -6.02
CA ILE A 12 3.99 -20.03 -6.77
C ILE A 12 3.58 -21.34 -7.46
N ALA A 13 4.52 -22.12 -8.00
CA ALA A 13 4.23 -23.38 -8.64
C ALA A 13 3.80 -24.48 -7.64
N LEU A 14 4.27 -24.43 -6.39
CA LEU A 14 3.91 -25.42 -5.36
C LEU A 14 2.51 -25.18 -4.79
N THR A 15 2.02 -23.95 -4.79
CA THR A 15 0.68 -23.62 -4.28
C THR A 15 -0.43 -23.94 -5.27
N MET A 16 -0.13 -24.08 -6.55
CA MET A 16 -1.11 -24.46 -7.58
C MET A 16 -1.55 -25.92 -7.54
N SER A 17 -0.86 -26.79 -6.82
CA SER A 17 -1.18 -28.23 -6.74
C SER A 17 -1.99 -28.64 -5.52
N ALA A 18 -2.32 -27.71 -4.62
CA ALA A 18 -3.08 -27.97 -3.39
C ALA A 18 -4.45 -27.31 -3.41
N ALA A 19 -5.25 -27.58 -4.42
CA ALA A 19 -6.59 -27.03 -4.61
C ALA A 19 -7.64 -27.50 -3.57
N ALA A 20 -7.24 -27.94 -2.41
CA ALA A 20 -8.17 -28.32 -1.34
C ALA A 20 -7.62 -28.09 0.08
N MET A 21 -6.52 -27.38 0.22
CA MET A 21 -6.06 -26.98 1.54
C MET A 21 -6.61 -25.59 1.79
N ALA A 22 -7.44 -25.50 2.82
CA ALA A 22 -7.82 -24.22 3.36
C ALA A 22 -6.63 -23.27 3.31
N GLN A 23 -6.73 -22.31 2.42
CA GLN A 23 -6.09 -21.04 2.43
C GLN A 23 -5.07 -20.83 3.55
N THR A 24 -3.90 -21.33 3.36
CA THR A 24 -2.78 -20.60 3.87
C THR A 24 -2.40 -19.67 2.72
N THR A 25 -2.87 -18.46 2.82
CA THR A 25 -2.33 -17.35 2.07
C THR A 25 -0.84 -17.52 1.97
N PRO A 26 -0.21 -17.18 0.85
CA PRO A 26 1.22 -17.02 0.86
C PRO A 26 1.55 -15.77 1.70
N SER A 27 1.31 -15.88 2.98
CA SER A 27 1.64 -14.89 4.00
C SER A 27 3.09 -14.41 3.96
N TRP A 28 3.92 -15.05 3.15
CA TRP A 28 5.33 -14.70 3.02
C TRP A 28 5.56 -13.43 2.15
N GLU A 29 4.75 -13.18 1.12
CA GLU A 29 4.86 -11.91 0.37
C GLU A 29 4.36 -10.75 1.22
N PHE A 30 3.23 -10.93 1.80
CA PHE A 30 2.58 -10.09 2.74
C PHE A 30 3.45 -9.79 3.98
N ASN A 31 3.86 -10.82 4.69
CA ASN A 31 4.76 -10.66 5.83
C ASN A 31 6.09 -10.02 5.47
N SER A 32 6.56 -10.15 4.23
CA SER A 32 7.77 -9.49 3.79
C SER A 32 7.56 -7.99 3.54
N SER A 33 6.41 -7.61 3.00
CA SER A 33 6.03 -6.20 2.82
C SER A 33 5.82 -5.53 4.17
N ARG A 34 5.03 -6.14 5.06
CA ARG A 34 4.83 -5.67 6.42
C ARG A 34 6.14 -5.57 7.20
N ALA A 35 6.96 -6.62 7.22
CA ALA A 35 8.25 -6.60 7.88
C ALA A 35 9.19 -5.53 7.29
N ALA A 36 9.09 -5.21 6.00
CA ALA A 36 9.83 -4.13 5.39
C ALA A 36 9.31 -2.76 5.84
N ILE A 37 8.01 -2.58 5.92
CA ILE A 37 7.36 -1.36 6.43
C ILE A 37 7.72 -1.18 7.90
N ASP A 38 7.48 -2.17 8.74
CA ASP A 38 7.83 -2.16 10.16
C ASP A 38 9.32 -1.87 10.42
N SER A 39 10.19 -2.37 9.54
CA SER A 39 11.64 -2.11 9.68
C SER A 39 12.04 -0.69 9.32
N MET A 40 11.25 0.00 8.53
CA MET A 40 11.44 1.41 8.14
C MET A 40 10.69 2.36 9.06
N ALA A 41 9.57 1.91 9.61
CA ALA A 41 8.84 2.60 10.66
C ALA A 41 9.65 2.56 11.95
N GLY A 42 10.03 3.70 12.45
CA GLY A 42 10.78 3.79 13.69
C GLY A 42 10.90 5.23 14.14
N PRO A 43 11.11 5.46 15.43
CA PRO A 43 11.22 6.81 15.95
C PRO A 43 12.31 7.57 15.19
N LEU A 44 11.99 8.72 14.67
CA LEU A 44 12.93 9.61 13.97
C LEU A 44 14.02 10.12 14.91
N TYR A 45 13.71 10.15 16.20
CA TYR A 45 14.64 10.53 17.26
C TYR A 45 14.50 9.59 18.46
N SER A 46 15.61 8.98 18.86
CA SER A 46 15.70 8.20 20.08
C SER A 46 15.70 9.13 21.31
N GLY A 47 14.57 9.48 21.86
CA GLY A 47 14.60 10.26 23.09
C GLY A 47 13.33 10.97 23.54
N SER A 48 12.32 11.08 22.74
CA SER A 48 11.05 11.67 23.18
C SER A 48 9.98 10.59 23.28
N ALA A 49 9.63 10.21 24.47
CA ALA A 49 8.56 9.27 24.74
C ALA A 49 7.15 9.92 24.66
N VAL A 50 7.07 11.21 24.36
CA VAL A 50 5.81 11.97 24.42
C VAL A 50 5.84 13.07 23.39
N GLY A 51 5.06 12.92 22.30
CA GLY A 51 4.84 13.94 21.30
C GLY A 51 4.99 13.43 19.86
N SER A 52 4.60 14.26 18.93
CA SER A 52 4.72 13.96 17.50
C SER A 52 6.06 14.45 16.96
N ASP A 53 6.70 13.65 16.13
CA ASP A 53 7.93 13.99 15.43
C ASP A 53 7.67 14.19 13.94
N SER A 54 8.27 15.21 13.35
CA SER A 54 8.18 15.47 11.90
C SER A 54 9.52 15.89 11.34
N GLN A 55 9.98 15.20 10.31
CA GLN A 55 11.19 15.55 9.58
C GLN A 55 10.88 15.87 8.12
N ILE A 56 11.26 17.06 7.67
CA ILE A 56 11.08 17.51 6.30
C ILE A 56 12.43 17.86 5.69
N GLU A 57 12.78 17.21 4.60
CA GLU A 57 13.97 17.50 3.78
C GLU A 57 13.54 17.85 2.35
N GLN A 58 13.88 19.05 1.88
CA GLN A 58 13.55 19.50 0.53
C GLN A 58 14.82 19.96 -0.20
N ASN A 59 15.09 19.34 -1.34
CA ASN A 59 16.20 19.72 -2.22
C ASN A 59 15.67 20.01 -3.62
N GLY A 60 15.77 21.27 -4.05
CA GLY A 60 15.25 21.73 -5.33
C GLY A 60 14.29 22.90 -5.20
N ASN A 61 13.47 23.14 -6.23
CA ASN A 61 12.69 24.38 -6.32
C ASN A 61 11.18 24.15 -6.23
N PHE A 62 10.48 25.06 -5.56
CA PHE A 62 9.01 25.10 -5.51
C PHE A 62 8.35 23.80 -4.97
N ASN A 63 9.06 23.04 -4.16
CA ASN A 63 8.48 21.90 -3.46
C ASN A 63 7.60 22.40 -2.32
N ARG A 64 6.51 21.68 -2.06
CA ARG A 64 5.55 22.03 -1.00
C ARG A 64 5.25 20.83 -0.12
N THR A 65 5.34 21.04 1.19
CA THR A 65 4.95 20.05 2.20
C THR A 65 3.96 20.63 3.18
N SER A 66 3.12 19.78 3.72
CA SER A 66 2.26 20.06 4.86
C SER A 66 2.20 18.83 5.75
N VAL A 67 2.42 19.00 7.03
CA VAL A 67 2.26 17.94 8.04
C VAL A 67 1.34 18.45 9.12
N THR A 68 0.32 17.70 9.44
CA THR A 68 -0.62 17.96 10.52
C THR A 68 -0.72 16.70 11.36
N GLN A 69 -0.39 16.78 12.63
CA GLN A 69 -0.32 15.64 13.54
C GLN A 69 -1.00 15.99 14.86
N TRP A 70 -1.81 15.05 15.36
CA TRP A 70 -2.39 15.09 16.71
C TRP A 70 -2.06 13.80 17.42
N GLY A 71 -1.71 13.88 18.72
CA GLY A 71 -1.27 12.74 19.50
C GLY A 71 0.22 12.43 19.36
N THR A 72 0.61 11.16 19.35
CA THR A 72 2.00 10.71 19.21
C THR A 72 2.18 10.09 17.83
N GLN A 73 2.75 10.84 16.90
CA GLN A 73 2.82 10.49 15.49
C GLN A 73 4.22 10.76 14.92
N ASP A 74 4.64 9.96 13.97
CA ASP A 74 5.91 10.14 13.26
C ASP A 74 5.70 10.38 11.76
N SER A 75 6.35 11.42 11.22
CA SER A 75 6.27 11.74 9.79
C SER A 75 7.64 12.09 9.21
N ARG A 76 7.97 11.49 8.09
CA ARG A 76 9.17 11.83 7.32
C ARG A 76 8.80 12.18 5.90
N ILE A 77 9.22 13.35 5.42
CA ILE A 77 9.04 13.79 4.03
C ILE A 77 10.37 14.15 3.43
N LYS A 78 10.74 13.50 2.32
CA LYS A 78 11.91 13.86 1.53
C LYS A 78 11.48 14.18 0.09
N GLN A 79 11.81 15.39 -0.38
CA GLN A 79 11.53 15.81 -1.75
C GLN A 79 12.81 16.25 -2.45
N GLU A 80 13.11 15.64 -3.58
CA GLU A 80 14.21 15.98 -4.46
C GLU A 80 13.67 16.38 -5.84
N GLY A 81 14.11 17.50 -6.39
CA GLY A 81 13.62 18.02 -7.67
C GLY A 81 12.70 19.21 -7.52
N SER A 82 11.67 19.33 -8.36
CA SER A 82 10.90 20.57 -8.40
C SER A 82 9.39 20.36 -8.46
N PHE A 83 8.65 21.30 -7.87
CA PHE A 83 7.19 21.31 -7.88
C PHE A 83 6.53 20.05 -7.29
N ASN A 84 7.23 19.29 -6.44
CA ASN A 84 6.64 18.15 -5.76
C ASN A 84 5.77 18.62 -4.58
N ARG A 85 4.70 17.89 -4.31
CA ARG A 85 3.78 18.17 -3.22
C ARG A 85 3.60 16.93 -2.34
N ALA A 86 3.77 17.09 -1.03
CA ALA A 86 3.50 16.07 -0.04
C ALA A 86 2.61 16.64 1.08
N ASN A 87 1.61 15.88 1.46
CA ASN A 87 0.74 16.22 2.58
C ASN A 87 0.54 14.99 3.46
N VAL A 88 0.75 15.15 4.76
CA VAL A 88 0.52 14.13 5.78
C VAL A 88 -0.44 14.69 6.82
N THR A 89 -1.47 13.92 7.12
CA THR A 89 -2.41 14.16 8.21
C THR A 89 -2.47 12.89 9.06
N GLN A 90 -2.17 13.01 10.35
CA GLN A 90 -2.18 11.87 11.28
C GLN A 90 -2.94 12.27 12.54
N ASP A 91 -3.87 11.42 12.94
CA ASP A 91 -4.70 11.61 14.13
C ASP A 91 -4.84 10.29 14.88
N ASP A 92 -4.78 10.34 16.22
CA ASP A 92 -4.99 9.19 17.10
C ASP A 92 -6.42 9.07 17.62
N ILE A 93 -7.33 9.95 17.20
CA ILE A 93 -8.70 9.99 17.71
C ILE A 93 -9.57 8.94 17.05
N VAL A 94 -9.59 7.76 17.60
CA VAL A 94 -10.72 6.85 17.43
C VAL A 94 -11.67 7.05 18.62
N GLY A 95 -12.51 8.06 18.57
CA GLY A 95 -13.76 8.21 19.31
C GLY A 95 -13.79 8.12 20.84
N THR A 96 -12.71 7.81 21.52
CA THR A 96 -12.60 7.78 22.99
C THR A 96 -11.16 8.08 23.39
N ALA A 97 -10.98 8.82 24.47
CA ALA A 97 -9.67 9.11 25.04
C ALA A 97 -8.86 7.82 25.22
N SER A 98 -8.16 7.41 24.17
CA SER A 98 -7.21 6.30 24.22
C SER A 98 -6.00 6.80 24.99
N THR A 99 -5.64 6.09 26.05
CA THR A 99 -4.38 6.30 26.78
C THR A 99 -3.20 5.64 26.05
N ALA A 100 -3.44 5.03 24.89
CA ALA A 100 -2.39 4.46 24.04
C ALA A 100 -1.88 5.54 23.09
N PRO A 101 -0.55 5.68 22.93
CA PRO A 101 0.01 6.57 21.92
C PRO A 101 -0.44 6.11 20.52
N GLY A 102 -0.82 7.04 19.67
CA GLY A 102 -1.26 6.77 18.29
C GLY A 102 -0.20 6.04 17.47
N ASN A 103 1.06 6.49 17.54
CA ASN A 103 2.22 5.91 16.88
C ASN A 103 2.02 5.58 15.39
N ASN A 104 1.21 6.39 14.67
CA ASN A 104 1.15 6.22 13.23
C ASN A 104 2.46 6.72 12.61
N TYR A 105 2.94 6.00 11.61
CA TYR A 105 4.15 6.36 10.88
C TYR A 105 3.84 6.66 9.41
N SER A 106 4.37 7.76 8.89
CA SER A 106 4.27 8.09 7.48
C SER A 106 5.62 8.47 6.89
N SER A 107 5.99 7.88 5.78
CA SER A 107 7.19 8.23 5.02
C SER A 107 6.85 8.53 3.57
N ILE A 108 7.13 9.74 3.11
CA ILE A 108 6.97 10.16 1.72
C ILE A 108 8.33 10.51 1.14
N THR A 109 8.72 9.83 0.08
CA THR A 109 9.92 10.16 -0.71
C THR A 109 9.52 10.46 -2.14
N GLN A 110 9.77 11.68 -2.60
CA GLN A 110 9.49 12.11 -3.97
C GLN A 110 10.76 12.56 -4.66
N SER A 111 11.05 12.00 -5.84
CA SER A 111 12.17 12.40 -6.68
C SER A 111 11.69 12.74 -8.09
N GLY A 112 12.09 13.91 -8.60
CA GLY A 112 11.72 14.37 -9.93
C GLY A 112 10.80 15.58 -9.96
N LEU A 113 9.75 15.55 -10.78
CA LEU A 113 8.98 16.76 -11.12
C LEU A 113 7.48 16.56 -10.95
N LEU A 114 6.80 17.49 -10.27
CA LEU A 114 5.34 17.52 -10.18
C LEU A 114 4.70 16.26 -9.56
N ASN A 115 5.43 15.51 -8.73
CA ASN A 115 4.85 14.38 -8.03
C ASN A 115 4.00 14.87 -6.85
N THR A 116 2.89 14.19 -6.60
CA THR A 116 1.96 14.54 -5.52
C THR A 116 1.66 13.32 -4.66
N ALA A 117 1.81 13.45 -3.35
CA ALA A 117 1.47 12.41 -2.39
C ALA A 117 0.62 12.96 -1.25
N TYR A 118 -0.40 12.21 -0.89
CA TYR A 118 -1.26 12.45 0.27
C TYR A 118 -1.28 11.21 1.14
N VAL A 119 -1.09 11.37 2.44
CA VAL A 119 -1.26 10.32 3.44
C VAL A 119 -2.16 10.86 4.53
N THR A 120 -3.23 10.13 4.80
CA THR A 120 -4.13 10.35 5.93
C THR A 120 -4.15 9.08 6.76
N GLN A 121 -3.88 9.20 8.05
CA GLN A 121 -3.93 8.08 8.99
C GLN A 121 -4.73 8.51 10.22
N GLU A 122 -5.78 7.76 10.50
CA GLU A 122 -6.63 7.94 11.68
C GLU A 122 -6.63 6.64 12.48
N GLY A 123 -6.25 6.73 13.75
CA GLY A 123 -6.19 5.57 14.63
C GLY A 123 -4.81 5.29 15.18
N VAL A 124 -4.45 4.00 15.36
CA VAL A 124 -3.28 3.59 16.14
C VAL A 124 -2.37 2.65 15.36
N THR A 125 -1.08 3.02 15.28
CA THR A 125 -0.04 2.18 14.69
C THR A 125 -0.34 1.82 13.21
N ASN A 126 -0.83 2.79 12.44
CA ASN A 126 -0.94 2.64 11.00
C ASN A 126 0.36 3.13 10.35
N ASP A 127 0.90 2.35 9.43
CA ASP A 127 2.16 2.66 8.77
C ASP A 127 1.95 2.89 7.27
N SER A 128 2.52 3.98 6.73
CA SER A 128 2.42 4.29 5.31
C SER A 128 3.75 4.71 4.72
N ILE A 129 4.12 4.09 3.60
CA ILE A 129 5.30 4.46 2.82
C ILE A 129 4.88 4.79 1.39
N VAL A 130 5.23 5.99 0.93
CA VAL A 130 5.02 6.42 -0.46
C VAL A 130 6.36 6.78 -1.09
N VAL A 131 6.71 6.13 -2.19
CA VAL A 131 7.91 6.42 -2.98
C VAL A 131 7.50 6.76 -4.42
N GLN A 132 7.81 7.96 -4.87
CA GLN A 132 7.52 8.41 -6.23
C GLN A 132 8.79 8.87 -6.92
N ASN A 133 9.14 8.21 -8.01
CA ASN A 133 10.27 8.55 -8.87
C ASN A 133 9.79 8.89 -10.27
N GLY A 134 10.07 10.10 -10.75
CA GLY A 134 9.73 10.51 -12.10
C GLY A 134 8.89 11.77 -12.16
N LYS A 135 7.82 11.74 -12.96
CA LYS A 135 7.08 12.98 -13.25
C LYS A 135 5.57 12.79 -13.10
N SER A 136 4.92 13.74 -12.42
CA SER A 136 3.46 13.81 -12.35
C SER A 136 2.79 12.54 -11.83
N ASN A 137 3.44 11.80 -10.94
CA ASN A 137 2.85 10.67 -10.26
C ASN A 137 1.96 11.17 -9.11
N LEU A 138 0.83 10.50 -8.90
CA LEU A 138 -0.11 10.79 -7.82
C LEU A 138 -0.30 9.55 -6.93
N ALA A 139 -0.06 9.71 -5.64
CA ALA A 139 -0.37 8.69 -4.64
C ALA A 139 -1.30 9.26 -3.57
N ASN A 140 -2.30 8.52 -3.20
CA ASN A 140 -3.18 8.80 -2.07
C ASN A 140 -3.29 7.54 -1.21
N VAL A 141 -3.05 7.69 0.09
CA VAL A 141 -3.21 6.64 1.10
C VAL A 141 -4.11 7.17 2.20
N ASP A 142 -5.16 6.44 2.51
CA ASP A 142 -6.12 6.72 3.56
C ASP A 142 -6.28 5.47 4.42
N GLN A 143 -5.84 5.55 5.68
CA GLN A 143 -5.87 4.44 6.63
C GLN A 143 -6.67 4.84 7.86
N GLN A 144 -7.69 4.04 8.18
CA GLN A 144 -8.51 4.21 9.37
C GLN A 144 -8.56 2.91 10.17
N GLY A 145 -8.33 2.98 11.49
CA GLY A 145 -8.32 1.83 12.38
C GLY A 145 -6.95 1.56 12.98
N ARG A 146 -6.54 0.31 13.07
CA ARG A 146 -5.30 -0.06 13.77
C ARG A 146 -4.45 -1.03 12.98
N LEU A 147 -3.10 -0.83 13.04
CA LEU A 147 -2.15 -1.76 12.46
C LEU A 147 -2.37 -1.97 10.95
N ASN A 148 -2.83 -0.94 10.24
CA ASN A 148 -2.93 -1.00 8.79
C ASN A 148 -1.60 -0.56 8.18
N ASP A 149 -1.11 -1.32 7.20
CA ASP A 149 0.15 -1.06 6.52
C ASP A 149 -0.08 -0.78 5.04
N SER A 150 0.57 0.24 4.51
CA SER A 150 0.48 0.57 3.09
C SER A 150 1.85 0.94 2.51
N TRP A 151 2.20 0.34 1.39
CA TRP A 151 3.37 0.74 0.63
C TRP A 151 3.01 1.02 -0.84
N VAL A 152 3.18 2.26 -1.28
CA VAL A 152 2.97 2.68 -2.66
C VAL A 152 4.31 3.08 -3.29
N GLN A 153 4.70 2.41 -4.37
CA GLN A 153 5.87 2.74 -5.17
C GLN A 153 5.48 3.06 -6.62
N GLN A 154 5.82 4.24 -7.09
CA GLN A 154 5.55 4.66 -8.46
C GLN A 154 6.84 5.10 -9.16
N GLU A 155 7.10 4.53 -10.32
CA GLU A 155 8.26 4.84 -11.15
C GLU A 155 7.80 5.19 -12.57
N GLY A 156 8.21 6.35 -13.09
CA GLY A 156 7.88 6.80 -14.44
C GLY A 156 6.99 8.03 -14.48
N TRP A 157 6.05 8.07 -15.41
CA TRP A 157 5.25 9.26 -15.65
C TRP A 157 3.75 9.03 -15.52
N GLY A 158 3.09 9.90 -14.75
CA GLY A 158 1.62 9.98 -14.69
C GLY A 158 0.96 8.74 -14.08
N ASN A 159 1.66 7.99 -13.23
CA ASN A 159 1.06 6.88 -12.51
C ASN A 159 0.16 7.41 -11.38
N GLU A 160 -0.97 6.76 -11.17
CA GLU A 160 -1.95 7.08 -10.13
C GLU A 160 -2.19 5.86 -9.25
N SER A 161 -2.09 6.04 -7.92
CA SER A 161 -2.37 4.99 -6.94
C SER A 161 -3.24 5.54 -5.82
N ASN A 162 -4.28 4.81 -5.50
CA ASN A 162 -5.17 5.11 -4.38
C ASN A 162 -5.34 3.87 -3.51
N VAL A 163 -5.02 4.00 -2.22
CA VAL A 163 -5.18 2.96 -1.21
C VAL A 163 -6.10 3.49 -0.12
N VAL A 164 -7.14 2.74 0.18
CA VAL A 164 -8.07 3.01 1.28
C VAL A 164 -8.18 1.74 2.12
N GLN A 165 -7.84 1.86 3.40
CA GLN A 165 -7.93 0.77 4.38
C GLN A 165 -8.79 1.24 5.57
N ASP A 166 -9.87 0.53 5.84
CA ASP A 166 -10.80 0.81 6.92
C ASP A 166 -11.04 -0.47 7.74
N GLY A 167 -10.52 -0.50 8.95
CA GLY A 167 -10.52 -1.65 9.86
C GLY A 167 -9.15 -1.91 10.46
N ASP A 168 -8.89 -3.14 10.88
CA ASP A 168 -7.67 -3.50 11.59
C ASP A 168 -6.82 -4.50 10.79
N LEU A 169 -5.47 -4.37 10.88
CA LEU A 169 -4.52 -5.34 10.32
C LEU A 169 -4.62 -5.51 8.79
N ASN A 170 -5.03 -4.49 8.07
CA ASN A 170 -5.08 -4.55 6.61
C ASN A 170 -3.72 -4.16 6.01
N ASP A 171 -3.30 -4.86 4.97
CA ASP A 171 -2.04 -4.59 4.27
C ASP A 171 -2.27 -4.31 2.79
N SER A 172 -1.51 -3.37 2.24
CA SER A 172 -1.55 -3.08 0.81
C SER A 172 -0.17 -2.78 0.27
N TYR A 173 0.24 -3.50 -0.75
CA TYR A 173 1.44 -3.19 -1.53
C TYR A 173 1.08 -2.85 -2.97
N VAL A 174 1.49 -1.66 -3.41
CA VAL A 174 1.28 -1.20 -4.77
C VAL A 174 2.61 -0.81 -5.41
N LYS A 175 2.93 -1.44 -6.54
CA LYS A 175 4.06 -1.04 -7.39
C LYS A 175 3.59 -0.77 -8.81
N ALA A 176 3.78 0.46 -9.29
CA ALA A 176 3.49 0.86 -10.65
C ALA A 176 4.78 1.37 -11.33
N SER A 177 5.29 0.61 -12.30
CA SER A 177 6.47 0.94 -13.08
C SER A 177 6.11 1.13 -14.54
N GLY A 178 6.45 2.30 -15.11
CA GLY A 178 6.09 2.72 -16.47
C GLY A 178 5.23 3.98 -16.46
N ASN A 179 4.33 4.11 -17.44
CA ASN A 179 3.61 5.37 -17.60
C ASN A 179 2.09 5.16 -17.57
N PHE A 180 1.40 6.10 -16.94
CA PHE A 180 -0.07 6.14 -16.93
C PHE A 180 -0.73 4.86 -16.41
N ASN A 181 -0.10 4.17 -15.46
CA ASN A 181 -0.73 3.07 -14.75
C ASN A 181 -1.64 3.62 -13.65
N ARG A 182 -2.77 2.95 -13.42
CA ARG A 182 -3.71 3.29 -12.36
C ARG A 182 -3.98 2.09 -11.47
N THR A 183 -3.90 2.30 -10.16
CA THR A 183 -4.18 1.28 -9.16
C THR A 183 -5.15 1.81 -8.10
N TYR A 184 -6.09 0.97 -7.72
CA TYR A 184 -7.03 1.24 -6.66
C TYR A 184 -7.11 0.02 -5.75
N THR A 185 -6.87 0.22 -4.46
CA THR A 185 -7.08 -0.77 -3.40
C THR A 185 -8.09 -0.21 -2.42
N THR A 186 -9.15 -0.95 -2.15
CA THR A 186 -10.12 -0.63 -1.10
C THR A 186 -10.30 -1.88 -0.23
N GLN A 187 -9.95 -1.77 1.03
CA GLN A 187 -10.07 -2.82 2.03
C GLN A 187 -10.97 -2.32 3.16
N THR A 188 -12.05 -3.02 3.43
CA THR A 188 -13.00 -2.68 4.49
C THR A 188 -13.24 -3.92 5.35
N GLY A 189 -12.71 -3.92 6.55
CA GLY A 189 -12.74 -5.06 7.47
C GLY A 189 -11.34 -5.35 8.01
N ASP A 190 -11.10 -6.61 8.42
CA ASP A 190 -9.89 -6.95 9.13
C ASP A 190 -9.07 -8.04 8.43
N GLU A 191 -7.73 -7.98 8.59
CA GLU A 191 -6.78 -8.95 8.04
C GLU A 191 -6.90 -9.12 6.52
N LEU A 192 -7.13 -8.04 5.79
CA LEU A 192 -7.21 -8.03 4.33
C LEU A 192 -5.85 -7.72 3.71
N ASP A 193 -5.50 -8.45 2.64
CA ASP A 193 -4.22 -8.30 1.95
C ASP A 193 -4.41 -8.02 0.45
N SER A 194 -3.69 -7.03 -0.08
CA SER A 194 -3.76 -6.67 -1.49
C SER A 194 -2.43 -6.26 -2.06
N ASP A 195 -1.91 -7.06 -2.99
CA ASP A 195 -0.70 -6.78 -3.74
C ASP A 195 -0.99 -6.46 -5.21
N ILE A 196 -0.56 -5.31 -5.68
CA ILE A 196 -0.68 -4.89 -7.08
C ILE A 196 0.69 -4.54 -7.65
N ILE A 197 1.14 -5.27 -8.66
CA ILE A 197 2.39 -5.00 -9.37
C ILE A 197 2.10 -4.79 -10.86
N LEU A 198 2.27 -3.57 -11.35
CA LEU A 198 2.10 -3.21 -12.76
C LEU A 198 3.44 -2.80 -13.38
N ASN A 199 3.89 -3.56 -14.36
CA ASN A 199 5.06 -3.25 -15.18
C ASN A 199 4.61 -3.00 -16.62
N GLY A 200 4.86 -1.79 -17.13
CA GLY A 200 4.42 -1.36 -18.45
C GLY A 200 3.61 -0.08 -18.39
N SER A 201 2.79 0.17 -19.39
CA SER A 201 2.07 1.45 -19.48
C SER A 201 0.58 1.25 -19.72
N PHE A 202 -0.22 2.22 -19.25
CA PHE A 202 -1.67 2.23 -19.44
C PHE A 202 -2.38 1.02 -18.82
N ASN A 203 -1.81 0.41 -17.78
CA ASN A 203 -2.45 -0.68 -17.07
C ASN A 203 -3.37 -0.12 -15.98
N TYR A 204 -4.46 -0.83 -15.74
CA TYR A 204 -5.44 -0.54 -14.70
C TYR A 204 -5.63 -1.76 -13.81
N ALA A 205 -5.55 -1.59 -12.51
CA ALA A 205 -5.88 -2.63 -11.54
C ALA A 205 -6.73 -2.07 -10.40
N ALA A 206 -7.79 -2.76 -10.06
CA ALA A 206 -8.64 -2.41 -8.93
C ALA A 206 -8.94 -3.64 -8.08
N VAL A 207 -8.68 -3.52 -6.78
CA VAL A 207 -8.98 -4.52 -5.76
C VAL A 207 -9.97 -3.92 -4.78
N THR A 208 -11.05 -4.65 -4.51
CA THR A 208 -12.01 -4.34 -3.46
C THR A 208 -12.17 -5.58 -2.59
N GLN A 209 -11.87 -5.46 -1.32
CA GLN A 209 -12.02 -6.52 -0.34
C GLN A 209 -12.91 -6.04 0.81
N THR A 210 -13.89 -6.86 1.18
CA THR A 210 -14.80 -6.53 2.27
C THR A 210 -15.01 -7.75 3.16
N GLY A 211 -14.71 -7.62 4.45
CA GLY A 211 -14.91 -8.69 5.42
C GLY A 211 -13.64 -9.06 6.15
N TYR A 212 -13.25 -10.35 6.12
CA TYR A 212 -12.15 -10.84 6.92
C TYR A 212 -11.26 -11.83 6.19
N GLY A 213 -9.93 -11.60 6.25
CA GLY A 213 -8.92 -12.56 5.82
C GLY A 213 -8.89 -12.82 4.30
N HIS A 214 -9.20 -11.84 3.48
CA HIS A 214 -9.11 -11.99 2.02
C HIS A 214 -7.74 -11.59 1.52
N ASP A 215 -7.23 -12.34 0.52
CA ASP A 215 -5.99 -12.03 -0.16
C ASP A 215 -6.20 -11.82 -1.65
N SER A 216 -5.52 -10.84 -2.21
CA SER A 216 -5.46 -10.66 -3.65
C SER A 216 -4.05 -10.33 -4.14
N PHE A 217 -3.66 -10.95 -5.23
CA PHE A 217 -2.40 -10.67 -5.90
C PHE A 217 -2.62 -10.41 -7.39
N ILE A 218 -2.23 -9.24 -7.87
CA ILE A 218 -2.25 -8.86 -9.29
C ILE A 218 -0.83 -8.56 -9.74
N SER A 219 -0.32 -9.31 -10.71
CA SER A 219 0.97 -9.02 -11.36
C SER A 219 0.80 -8.93 -12.86
N THR A 220 1.19 -7.80 -13.43
CA THR A 220 1.03 -7.50 -14.85
C THR A 220 2.36 -7.07 -15.46
N ASN A 221 2.70 -7.68 -16.59
CA ASN A 221 3.83 -7.29 -17.42
C ASN A 221 3.33 -7.08 -18.87
N GLY A 222 3.23 -5.83 -19.29
CA GLY A 222 2.69 -5.45 -20.59
C GLY A 222 1.91 -4.14 -20.55
N ASN A 223 1.17 -3.82 -21.60
CA ASN A 223 0.51 -2.53 -21.73
C ASN A 223 -0.99 -2.66 -21.93
N GLY A 224 -1.74 -1.69 -21.42
CA GLY A 224 -3.18 -1.59 -21.65
C GLY A 224 -3.99 -2.74 -21.06
N ASN A 225 -3.51 -3.36 -19.99
CA ASN A 225 -4.23 -4.43 -19.31
C ASN A 225 -5.18 -3.85 -18.25
N THR A 226 -6.29 -4.53 -18.03
CA THR A 226 -7.31 -4.12 -17.05
C THR A 226 -7.68 -5.30 -16.16
N HIS A 227 -7.62 -5.11 -14.86
CA HIS A 227 -7.86 -6.14 -13.85
C HIS A 227 -8.80 -5.64 -12.75
N PHE A 228 -9.76 -6.47 -12.38
CA PHE A 228 -10.65 -6.25 -11.25
C PHE A 228 -10.68 -7.47 -10.35
N VAL A 229 -10.52 -7.25 -9.05
CA VAL A 229 -10.74 -8.24 -8.01
C VAL A 229 -11.77 -7.69 -7.04
N ASN A 230 -12.80 -8.47 -6.78
CA ASN A 230 -13.81 -8.17 -5.76
C ASN A 230 -13.99 -9.40 -4.88
N GLN A 231 -13.69 -9.25 -3.59
CA GLN A 231 -13.80 -10.31 -2.60
C GLN A 231 -14.67 -9.83 -1.45
N SER A 232 -15.64 -10.64 -1.06
CA SER A 232 -16.51 -10.33 0.07
C SER A 232 -16.84 -11.57 0.87
N GLY A 233 -16.83 -11.49 2.20
CA GLY A 233 -17.18 -12.60 3.08
C GLY A 233 -17.10 -12.20 4.54
N ALA A 234 -17.92 -12.85 5.37
CA ALA A 234 -18.03 -12.52 6.77
C ALA A 234 -16.99 -13.23 7.65
N PHE A 235 -16.68 -12.61 8.77
CA PHE A 235 -15.87 -13.18 9.84
C PHE A 235 -16.39 -14.54 10.32
N GLY A 236 -15.52 -15.54 10.45
CA GLY A 236 -15.82 -16.81 11.13
C GLY A 236 -16.49 -17.90 10.30
N GLY A 237 -16.64 -17.71 8.98
CA GLY A 237 -17.11 -18.72 8.04
C GLY A 237 -16.02 -19.21 7.08
N ALA A 238 -16.37 -20.13 6.17
CA ALA A 238 -15.50 -20.54 5.04
C ALA A 238 -15.36 -19.42 3.98
N GLY A 239 -15.36 -18.16 4.42
CA GLY A 239 -15.48 -16.98 3.59
C GLY A 239 -14.17 -16.24 3.31
N GLN A 240 -13.01 -16.81 3.65
CA GLN A 240 -11.72 -16.27 3.22
C GLN A 240 -11.50 -16.58 1.75
N HIS A 241 -11.14 -15.58 0.97
CA HIS A 241 -10.93 -15.73 -0.45
C HIS A 241 -9.50 -15.37 -0.83
N PHE A 242 -8.93 -16.17 -1.70
CA PHE A 242 -7.66 -15.86 -2.37
C PHE A 242 -7.90 -15.66 -3.86
N SER A 243 -7.36 -14.59 -4.43
CA SER A 243 -7.34 -14.38 -5.87
C SER A 243 -5.95 -14.08 -6.39
N GLN A 244 -5.63 -14.62 -7.57
CA GLN A 244 -4.39 -14.33 -8.24
C GLN A 244 -4.62 -14.03 -9.71
N ILE A 245 -4.13 -12.89 -10.19
CA ILE A 245 -4.11 -12.52 -11.60
C ILE A 245 -2.66 -12.35 -12.03
N LEU A 246 -2.17 -13.23 -12.90
CA LEU A 246 -0.85 -13.13 -13.52
C LEU A 246 -1.05 -12.85 -15.01
N THR A 247 -0.56 -11.72 -15.49
CA THR A 247 -0.72 -11.31 -16.88
C THR A 247 0.64 -10.99 -17.51
N ASN A 248 0.92 -11.64 -18.63
CA ASN A 248 2.07 -11.34 -19.47
C ASN A 248 1.59 -11.09 -20.90
N GLY A 249 1.59 -9.85 -21.33
CA GLY A 249 1.05 -9.43 -22.61
C GLY A 249 0.24 -8.15 -22.52
N SER A 250 -0.39 -7.75 -23.60
CA SER A 250 -1.09 -6.47 -23.68
C SER A 250 -2.55 -6.61 -24.04
N GLY A 251 -3.36 -5.68 -23.55
CA GLY A 251 -4.79 -5.62 -23.87
C GLY A 251 -5.64 -6.68 -23.18
N ASN A 252 -5.15 -7.31 -22.11
CA ASN A 252 -5.90 -8.32 -21.39
C ASN A 252 -6.90 -7.68 -20.42
N TYR A 253 -8.04 -8.35 -20.27
CA TYR A 253 -9.11 -7.96 -19.35
C TYR A 253 -9.46 -9.15 -18.45
N ASN A 254 -9.32 -8.98 -17.14
CA ASN A 254 -9.58 -10.03 -16.17
C ASN A 254 -10.47 -9.51 -15.03
N VAL A 255 -11.43 -10.32 -14.64
CA VAL A 255 -12.31 -10.05 -13.49
C VAL A 255 -12.38 -11.28 -12.60
N VAL A 256 -12.12 -11.10 -11.32
CA VAL A 256 -12.36 -12.09 -10.29
C VAL A 256 -13.42 -11.54 -9.33
N SER A 257 -14.46 -12.30 -9.08
CA SER A 257 -15.48 -11.97 -8.07
C SER A 257 -15.73 -13.18 -7.20
N GLN A 258 -15.50 -13.04 -5.92
CA GLN A 258 -15.63 -14.09 -4.92
C GLN A 258 -16.46 -13.55 -3.75
N GLY A 259 -17.45 -14.29 -3.31
CA GLY A 259 -18.32 -13.85 -2.22
C GLY A 259 -19.36 -14.91 -1.85
N HIS A 260 -19.95 -14.74 -0.69
CA HIS A 260 -21.07 -15.54 -0.19
C HIS A 260 -22.25 -14.62 0.14
#